data_7391a75cc241dd66a2b71b3d0b5f4023
#
_entry.id   7391a75cc241dd66a2b71b3d0b5f4023
#
_cell.length_a   1.000
_cell.length_b   1.000
_cell.length_c   1.000
_cell.angle_alpha   90.00
_cell.angle_beta   90.00
_cell.angle_gamma   90.00
#
_symmetry.space_group_name_H-M   'P 1'
#
loop_
_entity.id
_entity.type
_entity.pdbx_description
1 polymer ?
#
loop_
_entity_poly.entity_id
_entity_poly.type
_entity_poly.pdbx_seq_one_letter_code
_entity_poly.pdbx_strand_id
1 'polypeptide(L)'
;MVHTAFMRPAANLQREPVYLKLANTLEGMIASRSLRPGDRVPSVRQFSQQQRVSVPTALQAYATLETRGLIEARPKSGFFVRRNQLELPPEPVMRPASAPRAIAIDGADPMEALLADHADSTLVPLGAALPSAELLPGVKLARILAAIGRQLGPRSVAYDMTPGHESLRRELARRSLDWGCALNADDFMVTVGATEALSLALRATCQPGDTVAVESPTYFGLAGMLRELQLKALPMPVDSADGMDLDTLERALRKTRVAACVVIPNFHNPIGFVMPDVNKRRLIELCVPRGIALIEDDTYADLQHEGPRPRSLKAFGRTEEIILCGSYSKKLAPGYRVGYLAAGQWQSRVRALKQASTLNGALLPTLAIAEFLKNGGYDRYLRTVRQAYRQQVNQMKEAVIESFPAGIGLSRPKGGFLLWCELPVTVDAVKLSGQARSAGISIAPGPLFSPGGDFKNFIRINCGYPWNSRIERAVGVLGHLVQKAAK
;
A
#
# COMPACT_ATOMS: atom_id res chain seq x y z
N MET A 1 -1.39 52.64 14.15
CA MET A 1 -0.81 51.52 14.92
C MET A 1 -1.89 50.49 15.08
N VAL A 2 -1.86 49.42 14.26
CA VAL A 2 -2.78 48.28 14.34
C VAL A 2 -1.93 47.07 14.66
N HIS A 3 -2.11 46.53 15.87
CA HIS A 3 -1.44 45.32 16.33
C HIS A 3 -1.97 44.09 15.57
N THR A 4 -1.15 43.52 14.72
CA THR A 4 -1.39 42.22 14.10
C THR A 4 -0.94 41.13 15.08
N ALA A 5 -1.90 40.48 15.73
CA ALA A 5 -1.64 39.33 16.58
C ALA A 5 -1.34 38.10 15.66
N PHE A 6 -0.11 37.63 15.70
CA PHE A 6 0.29 36.36 15.10
C PHE A 6 -0.37 35.21 15.89
N MET A 7 -1.40 34.62 15.33
CA MET A 7 -1.91 33.33 15.81
C MET A 7 -0.86 32.26 15.51
N ARG A 8 -0.27 31.70 16.55
CA ARG A 8 0.51 30.43 16.46
C ARG A 8 -0.43 29.31 16.05
N PRO A 9 -0.08 28.48 15.04
CA PRO A 9 -0.87 27.30 14.74
C PRO A 9 -0.79 26.34 15.93
N ALA A 10 -1.95 26.02 16.49
CA ALA A 10 -2.09 24.98 17.51
C ALA A 10 -1.58 23.65 16.93
N ALA A 11 -0.60 23.05 17.58
CA ALA A 11 -0.15 21.70 17.30
C ALA A 11 -1.33 20.74 17.56
N ASN A 12 -2.02 20.35 16.50
CA ASN A 12 -3.08 19.36 16.56
C ASN A 12 -2.41 17.98 16.65
N LEU A 13 -2.01 17.60 17.87
CA LEU A 13 -1.68 16.22 18.21
C LEU A 13 -2.95 15.40 17.97
N GLN A 14 -3.01 14.69 16.86
CA GLN A 14 -4.07 13.72 16.59
C GLN A 14 -4.11 12.74 17.76
N ARG A 15 -5.10 12.89 18.63
CA ARG A 15 -5.29 11.99 19.77
C ARG A 15 -5.61 10.61 19.24
N GLU A 16 -4.78 9.64 19.59
CA GLU A 16 -5.02 8.23 19.30
C GLU A 16 -6.48 7.85 19.68
N PRO A 17 -7.23 7.17 18.80
CA PRO A 17 -8.60 6.78 19.08
C PRO A 17 -8.72 5.99 20.39
N VAL A 18 -9.76 6.27 21.18
CA VAL A 18 -9.93 5.70 22.53
C VAL A 18 -9.91 4.17 22.49
N TYR A 19 -10.57 3.54 21.49
CA TYR A 19 -10.59 2.09 21.38
C TYR A 19 -9.19 1.48 21.12
N LEU A 20 -8.30 2.19 20.42
CA LEU A 20 -6.92 1.74 20.21
C LEU A 20 -6.12 1.80 21.50
N LYS A 21 -6.24 2.88 22.28
CA LYS A 21 -5.61 2.97 23.59
C LYS A 21 -6.05 1.83 24.51
N LEU A 22 -7.33 1.49 24.49
CA LEU A 22 -7.88 0.38 25.28
C LEU A 22 -7.33 -0.98 24.80
N ALA A 23 -7.25 -1.18 23.49
CA ALA A 23 -6.65 -2.39 22.92
C ALA A 23 -5.18 -2.49 23.31
N ASN A 24 -4.40 -1.41 23.17
CA ASN A 24 -2.98 -1.36 23.54
C ASN A 24 -2.76 -1.60 25.05
N THR A 25 -3.67 -1.14 25.90
CA THR A 25 -3.63 -1.42 27.36
C THR A 25 -3.77 -2.91 27.64
N LEU A 26 -4.78 -3.57 27.05
CA LEU A 26 -4.98 -5.01 27.23
C LEU A 26 -3.85 -5.82 26.59
N GLU A 27 -3.32 -5.41 25.44
CA GLU A 27 -2.15 -6.01 24.81
C GLU A 27 -0.91 -5.93 25.73
N GLY A 28 -0.69 -4.79 26.38
CA GLY A 28 0.38 -4.64 27.38
C GLY A 28 0.20 -5.59 28.58
N MET A 29 -1.02 -5.82 29.03
CA MET A 29 -1.32 -6.79 30.10
C MET A 29 -1.06 -8.24 29.66
N ILE A 30 -1.29 -8.56 28.40
CA ILE A 30 -1.00 -9.87 27.81
C ILE A 30 0.53 -10.03 27.64
N ALA A 31 1.21 -9.02 27.12
CA ALA A 31 2.66 -9.04 26.93
C ALA A 31 3.43 -9.15 28.26
N SER A 32 2.95 -8.45 29.31
CA SER A 32 3.51 -8.55 30.67
C SER A 32 3.12 -9.83 31.42
N ARG A 33 2.35 -10.73 30.80
CA ARG A 33 1.77 -11.94 31.42
C ARG A 33 0.87 -11.66 32.64
N SER A 34 0.37 -10.43 32.80
CA SER A 34 -0.69 -10.11 33.77
C SER A 34 -2.01 -10.77 33.39
N LEU A 35 -2.24 -10.97 32.08
CA LEU A 35 -3.23 -11.88 31.50
C LEU A 35 -2.48 -13.00 30.79
N ARG A 36 -2.62 -14.23 31.24
CA ARG A 36 -1.90 -15.38 30.70
C ARG A 36 -2.67 -16.04 29.55
N PRO A 37 -1.97 -16.77 28.65
CA PRO A 37 -2.63 -17.57 27.63
C PRO A 37 -3.67 -18.53 28.23
N GLY A 38 -4.92 -18.43 27.75
CA GLY A 38 -6.08 -19.16 28.25
C GLY A 38 -6.89 -18.44 29.32
N ASP A 39 -6.40 -17.33 29.88
CA ASP A 39 -7.17 -16.54 30.83
C ASP A 39 -8.39 -15.89 30.17
N ARG A 40 -9.48 -15.77 30.95
CA ARG A 40 -10.65 -15.06 30.51
C ARG A 40 -10.43 -13.55 30.61
N VAL A 41 -10.62 -12.84 29.49
CA VAL A 41 -10.60 -11.38 29.47
C VAL A 41 -11.90 -10.83 30.08
N PRO A 42 -11.92 -9.68 30.77
CA PRO A 42 -13.16 -9.08 31.29
C PRO A 42 -14.26 -9.05 30.23
N SER A 43 -15.53 -9.14 30.60
CA SER A 43 -16.58 -9.02 29.61
C SER A 43 -16.61 -7.61 29.00
N VAL A 44 -17.04 -7.47 27.74
CA VAL A 44 -17.13 -6.15 27.08
C VAL A 44 -17.89 -5.11 27.92
N ARG A 45 -18.98 -5.53 28.58
CA ARG A 45 -19.77 -4.66 29.45
C ARG A 45 -18.99 -4.25 30.70
N GLN A 46 -18.33 -5.20 31.35
CA GLN A 46 -17.50 -4.94 32.53
C GLN A 46 -16.34 -4.03 32.20
N PHE A 47 -15.65 -4.28 31.09
CA PHE A 47 -14.53 -3.45 30.63
C PHE A 47 -14.98 -2.03 30.24
N SER A 48 -16.13 -1.90 29.57
CA SER A 48 -16.76 -0.61 29.26
C SER A 48 -17.02 0.22 30.54
N GLN A 49 -17.53 -0.41 31.58
CA GLN A 49 -17.76 0.25 32.87
C GLN A 49 -16.47 0.63 33.59
N GLN A 50 -15.50 -0.27 33.65
CA GLN A 50 -14.18 -0.04 34.28
C GLN A 50 -13.42 1.10 33.61
N GLN A 51 -13.46 1.17 32.28
CA GLN A 51 -12.74 2.18 31.50
C GLN A 51 -13.58 3.45 31.25
N ARG A 52 -14.82 3.52 31.74
CA ARG A 52 -15.77 4.64 31.57
C ARG A 52 -15.96 5.03 30.09
N VAL A 53 -16.10 4.04 29.22
CA VAL A 53 -16.32 4.23 27.77
C VAL A 53 -17.65 3.58 27.35
N SER A 54 -18.11 3.92 26.14
CA SER A 54 -19.32 3.27 25.60
C SER A 54 -19.07 1.79 25.27
N VAL A 55 -20.12 0.95 25.36
CA VAL A 55 -20.04 -0.47 24.98
C VAL A 55 -19.54 -0.67 23.54
N PRO A 56 -20.00 0.11 22.53
CA PRO A 56 -19.43 0.04 21.18
C PRO A 56 -17.92 0.31 21.12
N THR A 57 -17.40 1.27 21.90
CA THR A 57 -15.96 1.57 21.96
C THR A 57 -15.17 0.41 22.56
N ALA A 58 -15.67 -0.21 23.65
CA ALA A 58 -15.06 -1.38 24.23
C ALA A 58 -15.11 -2.59 23.27
N LEU A 59 -16.25 -2.80 22.58
CA LEU A 59 -16.40 -3.86 21.60
C LEU A 59 -15.41 -3.70 20.44
N GLN A 60 -15.17 -2.47 19.99
CA GLN A 60 -14.20 -2.19 18.96
C GLN A 60 -12.74 -2.46 19.41
N ALA A 61 -12.42 -2.20 20.69
CA ALA A 61 -11.14 -2.58 21.26
C ALA A 61 -10.96 -4.12 21.27
N TYR A 62 -12.00 -4.87 21.64
CA TYR A 62 -11.97 -6.33 21.64
C TYR A 62 -11.86 -6.90 20.23
N ALA A 63 -12.62 -6.38 19.27
CA ALA A 63 -12.48 -6.74 17.86
C ALA A 63 -11.08 -6.46 17.34
N THR A 64 -10.44 -5.39 17.82
CA THR A 64 -9.03 -5.07 17.51
C THR A 64 -8.08 -6.13 18.06
N LEU A 65 -8.25 -6.52 19.33
CA LEU A 65 -7.41 -7.56 19.95
C LEU A 65 -7.62 -8.95 19.33
N GLU A 66 -8.86 -9.29 18.99
CA GLU A 66 -9.18 -10.54 18.29
C GLU A 66 -8.54 -10.56 16.89
N THR A 67 -8.57 -9.44 16.19
CA THR A 67 -7.93 -9.30 14.88
C THR A 67 -6.40 -9.29 14.98
N ARG A 68 -5.83 -8.84 16.10
CA ARG A 68 -4.38 -8.98 16.40
C ARG A 68 -4.02 -10.41 16.81
N GLY A 69 -5.00 -11.33 16.91
CA GLY A 69 -4.77 -12.70 17.33
C GLY A 69 -4.43 -12.87 18.82
N LEU A 70 -4.66 -11.83 19.64
CA LEU A 70 -4.31 -11.83 21.06
C LEU A 70 -5.41 -12.47 21.93
N ILE A 71 -6.66 -12.34 21.51
CA ILE A 71 -7.81 -12.94 22.17
C ILE A 71 -8.68 -13.69 21.16
N GLU A 72 -9.53 -14.59 21.66
CA GLU A 72 -10.52 -15.32 20.87
C GLU A 72 -11.88 -15.27 21.53
N ALA A 73 -12.95 -15.11 20.74
CA ALA A 73 -14.31 -15.24 21.22
C ALA A 73 -14.68 -16.72 21.33
N ARG A 74 -15.16 -17.16 22.51
CA ARG A 74 -15.75 -18.48 22.68
C ARG A 74 -17.26 -18.36 22.83
N PRO A 75 -18.06 -19.05 21.99
CA PRO A 75 -19.51 -18.96 22.03
C PRO A 75 -20.05 -19.16 23.44
N LYS A 76 -20.92 -18.24 23.90
CA LYS A 76 -21.55 -18.23 25.24
C LYS A 76 -20.59 -18.10 26.43
N SER A 77 -19.28 -18.05 26.23
CA SER A 77 -18.26 -18.05 27.31
C SER A 77 -17.50 -16.73 27.42
N GLY A 78 -17.52 -15.87 26.38
CA GLY A 78 -16.84 -14.59 26.37
C GLY A 78 -15.51 -14.64 25.62
N PHE A 79 -14.60 -13.71 25.94
CA PHE A 79 -13.29 -13.61 25.30
C PHE A 79 -12.20 -14.18 26.19
N PHE A 80 -11.24 -14.85 25.57
CA PHE A 80 -10.11 -15.49 26.24
C PHE A 80 -8.81 -15.10 25.55
N VAL A 81 -7.71 -14.99 26.31
CA VAL A 81 -6.36 -14.84 25.75
C VAL A 81 -6.02 -16.12 24.96
N ARG A 82 -5.60 -15.97 23.71
CA ARG A 82 -5.23 -17.13 22.88
C ARG A 82 -4.12 -17.95 23.54
N ARG A 83 -4.26 -19.28 23.56
CA ARG A 83 -3.29 -20.19 24.18
C ARG A 83 -1.98 -20.30 23.41
N ASN A 84 -2.02 -20.17 22.08
CA ASN A 84 -0.85 -20.10 21.23
C ASN A 84 -0.63 -18.62 20.82
N GLN A 85 0.13 -17.88 21.62
CA GLN A 85 0.83 -16.73 21.08
C GLN A 85 1.97 -17.29 20.25
N LEU A 86 1.76 -17.41 18.93
CA LEU A 86 2.85 -17.67 18.00
C LEU A 86 3.89 -16.56 18.22
N GLU A 87 5.09 -16.93 18.62
CA GLU A 87 6.18 -15.95 18.62
C GLU A 87 6.34 -15.43 17.21
N LEU A 88 6.09 -14.14 17.04
CA LEU A 88 6.23 -13.51 15.73
C LEU A 88 7.70 -13.56 15.32
N PRO A 89 8.03 -14.07 14.14
CA PRO A 89 9.38 -13.97 13.60
C PRO A 89 9.88 -12.52 13.63
N PRO A 90 11.20 -12.29 13.65
CA PRO A 90 11.73 -10.93 13.52
C PRO A 90 11.26 -10.27 12.24
N GLU A 91 11.28 -8.94 12.20
CA GLU A 91 11.08 -8.25 10.93
C GLU A 91 12.24 -8.54 9.98
N PRO A 92 11.98 -8.58 8.65
CA PRO A 92 13.00 -8.87 7.67
C PRO A 92 14.12 -7.82 7.70
N VAL A 93 15.36 -8.29 7.60
CA VAL A 93 16.53 -7.40 7.54
C VAL A 93 16.87 -7.09 6.08
N MET A 94 16.47 -5.91 5.62
CA MET A 94 16.68 -5.47 4.25
C MET A 94 18.03 -4.77 4.09
N ARG A 95 19.10 -5.55 3.94
CA ARG A 95 20.44 -5.02 3.69
C ARG A 95 20.72 -5.05 2.19
N PRO A 96 21.07 -3.91 1.56
CA PRO A 96 21.55 -3.92 0.18
C PRO A 96 22.89 -4.65 0.10
N ALA A 97 23.09 -5.39 -0.99
CA ALA A 97 24.35 -6.10 -1.21
C ALA A 97 25.56 -5.18 -1.43
N SER A 98 25.32 -3.92 -1.84
CA SER A 98 26.36 -2.94 -2.15
C SER A 98 25.91 -1.51 -1.85
N ALA A 99 26.85 -0.58 -1.78
CA ALA A 99 26.56 0.84 -1.70
C ALA A 99 25.72 1.30 -2.91
N PRO A 100 24.75 2.22 -2.71
CA PRO A 100 23.90 2.71 -3.78
C PRO A 100 24.71 3.32 -4.94
N ARG A 101 24.42 2.85 -6.15
CA ARG A 101 24.96 3.38 -7.39
C ARG A 101 23.86 3.44 -8.44
N ALA A 102 23.95 4.40 -9.37
CA ALA A 102 23.06 4.46 -10.50
C ALA A 102 23.29 3.27 -11.44
N ILE A 103 22.22 2.53 -11.75
CA ILE A 103 22.25 1.35 -12.62
C ILE A 103 21.25 1.52 -13.76
N ALA A 104 21.64 1.11 -14.96
CA ALA A 104 20.71 0.87 -16.06
C ALA A 104 19.86 -0.37 -15.73
N ILE A 105 18.63 -0.41 -16.19
CA ILE A 105 17.74 -1.54 -15.98
C ILE A 105 17.63 -2.32 -17.27
N ASP A 106 18.21 -3.52 -17.28
CA ASP A 106 18.24 -4.41 -18.42
C ASP A 106 17.41 -5.69 -18.15
N GLY A 107 17.11 -6.43 -19.22
CA GLY A 107 16.46 -7.74 -19.13
C GLY A 107 14.95 -7.73 -19.41
N ALA A 108 14.34 -8.93 -19.35
CA ALA A 108 12.91 -9.14 -19.58
C ALA A 108 12.06 -8.49 -18.47
N ASP A 109 10.83 -8.12 -18.80
CA ASP A 109 9.89 -7.60 -17.81
C ASP A 109 9.37 -8.73 -16.89
N PRO A 110 9.73 -8.72 -15.61
CA PRO A 110 9.27 -9.75 -14.69
C PRO A 110 7.75 -9.67 -14.42
N MET A 111 7.10 -8.56 -14.78
CA MET A 111 5.67 -8.37 -14.65
C MET A 111 4.88 -9.33 -15.55
N GLU A 112 5.37 -9.60 -16.76
CA GLU A 112 4.69 -10.45 -17.74
C GLU A 112 4.43 -11.85 -17.18
N ALA A 113 5.45 -12.50 -16.64
CA ALA A 113 5.33 -13.82 -16.04
C ALA A 113 4.34 -13.85 -14.86
N LEU A 114 4.38 -12.84 -14.00
CA LEU A 114 3.50 -12.76 -12.83
C LEU A 114 2.04 -12.48 -13.21
N LEU A 115 1.80 -11.72 -14.29
CA LEU A 115 0.45 -11.48 -14.81
C LEU A 115 -0.09 -12.71 -15.56
N ALA A 116 0.77 -13.46 -16.28
CA ALA A 116 0.41 -14.73 -16.88
C ALA A 116 -0.02 -15.76 -15.82
N ASP A 117 0.73 -15.86 -14.72
CA ASP A 117 0.37 -16.69 -13.57
C ASP A 117 -0.98 -16.27 -12.94
N HIS A 118 -1.28 -14.98 -12.90
CA HIS A 118 -2.58 -14.51 -12.38
C HIS A 118 -3.74 -14.87 -13.31
N ALA A 119 -3.52 -14.92 -14.61
CA ALA A 119 -4.54 -15.31 -15.59
C ALA A 119 -4.83 -16.82 -15.57
N ASP A 120 -3.92 -17.63 -15.04
CA ASP A 120 -4.09 -19.06 -14.86
C ASP A 120 -4.93 -19.38 -13.61
N SER A 121 -6.21 -19.70 -13.81
CA SER A 121 -7.15 -20.02 -12.72
C SER A 121 -6.81 -21.32 -11.95
N THR A 122 -5.92 -22.15 -12.47
CA THR A 122 -5.47 -23.37 -11.79
C THR A 122 -4.52 -23.05 -10.65
N LEU A 123 -3.78 -21.93 -10.73
CA LEU A 123 -2.85 -21.49 -9.71
C LEU A 123 -3.56 -20.83 -8.52
N VAL A 124 -3.04 -21.02 -7.31
CA VAL A 124 -3.42 -20.24 -6.13
C VAL A 124 -2.74 -18.86 -6.24
N PRO A 125 -3.48 -17.74 -6.27
CA PRO A 125 -2.96 -16.43 -6.68
C PRO A 125 -2.27 -15.67 -5.52
N LEU A 126 -1.15 -16.18 -5.02
CA LEU A 126 -0.37 -15.55 -3.96
C LEU A 126 0.75 -14.61 -4.50
N GLY A 127 0.97 -14.55 -5.82
CA GLY A 127 2.02 -13.75 -6.45
C GLY A 127 1.63 -12.30 -6.75
N ALA A 128 0.66 -12.10 -7.66
CA ALA A 128 0.25 -10.78 -8.10
C ALA A 128 -0.47 -9.99 -6.98
N ALA A 129 -0.12 -8.71 -6.79
CA ALA A 129 -0.76 -7.84 -5.80
C ALA A 129 -2.15 -7.36 -6.26
N LEU A 130 -3.08 -8.29 -6.43
CA LEU A 130 -4.43 -8.03 -6.90
C LEU A 130 -5.46 -8.43 -5.85
N PRO A 131 -6.48 -7.59 -5.61
CA PRO A 131 -7.57 -7.92 -4.71
C PRO A 131 -8.53 -8.93 -5.36
N SER A 132 -9.11 -9.83 -4.56
CA SER A 132 -10.21 -10.69 -5.02
C SER A 132 -11.42 -9.87 -5.45
N ALA A 133 -12.05 -10.25 -6.54
CA ALA A 133 -13.30 -9.62 -7.01
C ALA A 133 -14.44 -9.74 -5.97
N GLU A 134 -14.42 -10.77 -5.13
CA GLU A 134 -15.42 -10.99 -4.06
C GLU A 134 -15.42 -9.89 -3.00
N LEU A 135 -14.27 -9.22 -2.79
CA LEU A 135 -14.14 -8.12 -1.83
C LEU A 135 -14.50 -6.78 -2.43
N LEU A 136 -14.67 -6.70 -3.75
CA LEU A 136 -14.93 -5.44 -4.45
C LEU A 136 -16.43 -5.21 -4.62
N PRO A 137 -16.90 -3.95 -4.62
CA PRO A 137 -18.32 -3.62 -4.68
C PRO A 137 -18.89 -3.71 -6.11
N GLY A 138 -18.54 -4.77 -6.85
CA GLY A 138 -18.83 -4.93 -8.29
C GLY A 138 -20.30 -4.78 -8.64
N VAL A 139 -21.21 -5.43 -7.89
CA VAL A 139 -22.66 -5.33 -8.11
C VAL A 139 -23.16 -3.90 -8.00
N LYS A 140 -22.68 -3.16 -6.99
CA LYS A 140 -23.08 -1.75 -6.79
C LYS A 140 -22.52 -0.86 -7.88
N LEU A 141 -21.27 -1.02 -8.24
CA LEU A 141 -20.65 -0.27 -9.34
C LEU A 141 -21.33 -0.54 -10.67
N ALA A 142 -21.69 -1.79 -10.98
CA ALA A 142 -22.42 -2.14 -12.21
C ALA A 142 -23.78 -1.44 -12.27
N ARG A 143 -24.53 -1.39 -11.16
CA ARG A 143 -25.82 -0.65 -11.10
C ARG A 143 -25.63 0.84 -11.33
N ILE A 144 -24.61 1.45 -10.70
CA ILE A 144 -24.29 2.88 -10.89
C ILE A 144 -23.93 3.15 -12.35
N LEU A 145 -23.05 2.33 -12.94
CA LEU A 145 -22.62 2.47 -14.33
C LEU A 145 -23.79 2.38 -15.31
N ALA A 146 -24.69 1.40 -15.12
CA ALA A 146 -25.90 1.25 -15.93
C ALA A 146 -26.86 2.44 -15.78
N ALA A 147 -27.02 2.98 -14.57
CA ALA A 147 -27.86 4.16 -14.32
C ALA A 147 -27.29 5.41 -15.03
N ILE A 148 -25.98 5.64 -14.91
CA ILE A 148 -25.29 6.76 -15.57
C ILE A 148 -25.38 6.62 -17.10
N GLY A 149 -25.16 5.42 -17.65
CA GLY A 149 -25.27 5.16 -19.09
C GLY A 149 -26.66 5.51 -19.63
N ARG A 150 -27.73 5.14 -18.93
CA ARG A 150 -29.10 5.52 -19.30
C ARG A 150 -29.34 7.01 -19.21
N GLN A 151 -28.86 7.67 -18.15
CA GLN A 151 -29.02 9.11 -17.94
C GLN A 151 -28.30 9.93 -19.01
N LEU A 152 -27.11 9.53 -19.41
CA LEU A 152 -26.34 10.23 -20.44
C LEU A 152 -26.86 9.96 -21.86
N GLY A 153 -27.49 8.80 -22.09
CA GLY A 153 -27.93 8.38 -23.42
C GLY A 153 -26.79 8.43 -24.44
N PRO A 154 -26.96 9.09 -25.60
CA PRO A 154 -25.92 9.19 -26.62
C PRO A 154 -24.62 9.83 -26.16
N ARG A 155 -24.65 10.67 -25.12
CA ARG A 155 -23.42 11.29 -24.54
C ARG A 155 -22.53 10.28 -23.83
N SER A 156 -23.01 9.09 -23.51
CA SER A 156 -22.25 8.05 -22.85
C SER A 156 -21.04 7.54 -23.65
N VAL A 157 -21.06 7.73 -24.96
CA VAL A 157 -19.98 7.33 -25.90
C VAL A 157 -19.17 8.52 -26.41
N ALA A 158 -19.45 9.74 -25.94
CA ALA A 158 -18.72 10.93 -26.34
C ALA A 158 -17.37 11.02 -25.62
N TYR A 159 -16.44 11.75 -26.23
CA TYR A 159 -15.16 12.04 -25.58
C TYR A 159 -15.35 12.83 -24.29
N ASP A 160 -14.63 12.42 -23.25
CA ASP A 160 -14.30 13.25 -22.11
C ASP A 160 -12.87 13.76 -22.28
N MET A 161 -12.67 15.05 -22.14
CA MET A 161 -11.39 15.68 -22.47
C MET A 161 -10.50 15.82 -21.23
N THR A 162 -9.18 15.93 -21.47
CA THR A 162 -8.21 16.25 -20.43
C THR A 162 -8.60 17.59 -19.75
N PRO A 163 -8.59 17.67 -18.41
CA PRO A 163 -7.94 16.80 -17.44
C PRO A 163 -8.82 15.66 -16.88
N GLY A 164 -9.93 15.34 -17.49
CA GLY A 164 -10.89 14.36 -17.05
C GLY A 164 -12.10 14.97 -16.33
N HIS A 165 -13.15 14.16 -16.16
CA HIS A 165 -14.46 14.64 -15.76
C HIS A 165 -14.45 15.34 -14.39
N GLU A 166 -15.04 16.52 -14.36
CA GLU A 166 -15.04 17.40 -13.18
C GLU A 166 -15.63 16.75 -11.93
N SER A 167 -16.66 15.90 -12.07
CA SER A 167 -17.27 15.24 -10.92
C SER A 167 -16.28 14.38 -10.13
N LEU A 168 -15.36 13.65 -10.80
CA LEU A 168 -14.33 12.89 -10.11
C LEU A 168 -13.29 13.83 -9.50
N ARG A 169 -12.86 14.85 -10.23
CA ARG A 169 -11.86 15.81 -9.76
C ARG A 169 -12.33 16.56 -8.51
N ARG A 170 -13.63 16.92 -8.43
CA ARG A 170 -14.25 17.51 -7.23
C ARG A 170 -14.24 16.54 -6.04
N GLU A 171 -14.54 15.25 -6.27
CA GLU A 171 -14.50 14.26 -5.20
C GLU A 171 -13.07 14.00 -4.72
N LEU A 172 -12.07 14.02 -5.61
CA LEU A 172 -10.65 13.96 -5.25
C LEU A 172 -10.24 15.17 -4.42
N ALA A 173 -10.64 16.37 -4.81
CA ALA A 173 -10.38 17.59 -4.05
C ALA A 173 -10.98 17.52 -2.64
N ARG A 174 -12.22 17.08 -2.49
CA ARG A 174 -12.85 16.89 -1.19
C ARG A 174 -12.09 15.86 -0.34
N ARG A 175 -11.66 14.75 -0.93
CA ARG A 175 -10.91 13.69 -0.22
C ARG A 175 -9.47 14.05 0.09
N SER A 176 -8.90 15.03 -0.62
CA SER A 176 -7.54 15.50 -0.31
C SER A 176 -7.41 16.06 1.11
N LEU A 177 -8.52 16.51 1.71
CA LEU A 177 -8.55 16.94 3.12
C LEU A 177 -8.24 15.77 4.07
N ASP A 178 -8.74 14.57 3.77
CA ASP A 178 -8.46 13.36 4.55
C ASP A 178 -6.98 12.93 4.39
N TRP A 179 -6.31 13.36 3.32
CA TRP A 179 -4.89 13.09 3.05
C TRP A 179 -3.95 14.11 3.71
N GLY A 180 -4.54 15.13 4.36
CA GLY A 180 -3.84 16.27 4.94
C GLY A 180 -3.47 17.36 3.93
N CYS A 181 -4.06 17.32 2.72
CA CYS A 181 -3.87 18.28 1.66
C CYS A 181 -5.12 19.15 1.48
N ALA A 182 -4.96 20.35 0.93
CA ALA A 182 -6.07 21.23 0.52
C ALA A 182 -5.91 21.51 -0.98
N LEU A 183 -6.28 20.52 -1.81
CA LEU A 183 -6.17 20.59 -3.27
C LEU A 183 -7.52 20.97 -3.89
N ASN A 184 -7.47 21.69 -5.01
CA ASN A 184 -8.65 22.06 -5.80
C ASN A 184 -8.92 21.01 -6.90
N ALA A 185 -10.10 21.02 -7.48
CA ALA A 185 -10.43 20.12 -8.57
C ALA A 185 -9.49 20.27 -9.78
N ASP A 186 -8.99 21.48 -10.03
CA ASP A 186 -8.10 21.77 -11.16
C ASP A 186 -6.65 21.33 -10.93
N ASP A 187 -6.27 20.98 -9.69
CA ASP A 187 -4.99 20.36 -9.38
C ASP A 187 -4.92 18.89 -9.84
N PHE A 188 -6.08 18.28 -10.11
CA PHE A 188 -6.16 16.87 -10.46
C PHE A 188 -6.30 16.63 -11.96
N MET A 189 -5.64 15.58 -12.41
CA MET A 189 -5.80 14.96 -13.73
C MET A 189 -6.20 13.50 -13.54
N VAL A 190 -7.27 13.07 -14.22
CA VAL A 190 -7.70 11.67 -14.23
C VAL A 190 -6.77 10.86 -15.13
N THR A 191 -6.37 9.68 -14.68
CA THR A 191 -5.44 8.78 -15.39
C THR A 191 -6.00 7.37 -15.55
N VAL A 192 -5.41 6.59 -16.45
CA VAL A 192 -5.70 5.16 -16.64
C VAL A 192 -4.93 4.34 -15.59
N GLY A 193 -5.32 4.53 -14.31
CA GLY A 193 -4.65 3.94 -13.15
C GLY A 193 -3.35 4.63 -12.77
N ALA A 194 -2.71 4.13 -11.70
CA ALA A 194 -1.45 4.66 -11.18
C ALA A 194 -0.28 4.47 -12.15
N THR A 195 -0.30 3.44 -12.98
CA THR A 195 0.75 3.17 -13.97
C THR A 195 0.92 4.33 -14.94
N GLU A 196 -0.20 4.86 -15.48
CA GLU A 196 -0.14 6.05 -16.31
C GLU A 196 0.26 7.30 -15.50
N ALA A 197 -0.25 7.45 -14.27
CA ALA A 197 0.10 8.57 -13.41
C ALA A 197 1.62 8.66 -13.17
N LEU A 198 2.25 7.54 -12.80
CA LEU A 198 3.69 7.43 -12.57
C LEU A 198 4.49 7.66 -13.87
N SER A 199 4.06 7.06 -14.99
CA SER A 199 4.71 7.26 -16.28
C SER A 199 4.68 8.72 -16.73
N LEU A 200 3.53 9.39 -16.58
CA LEU A 200 3.40 10.83 -16.89
C LEU A 200 4.26 11.69 -15.97
N ALA A 201 4.32 11.36 -14.67
CA ALA A 201 5.16 12.05 -13.70
C ALA A 201 6.65 11.95 -14.08
N LEU A 202 7.15 10.74 -14.36
CA LEU A 202 8.53 10.52 -14.79
C LEU A 202 8.86 11.24 -16.11
N ARG A 203 7.99 11.15 -17.12
CA ARG A 203 8.16 11.84 -18.41
C ARG A 203 8.09 13.36 -18.30
N ALA A 204 7.42 13.88 -17.29
CA ALA A 204 7.35 15.32 -17.05
C ALA A 204 8.60 15.87 -16.35
N THR A 205 9.28 15.03 -15.56
CA THR A 205 10.36 15.44 -14.66
C THR A 205 11.76 14.97 -15.11
N CYS A 206 11.83 13.95 -15.98
CA CYS A 206 13.09 13.33 -16.39
C CYS A 206 13.29 13.36 -17.91
N GLN A 207 14.54 13.23 -18.33
CA GLN A 207 14.98 13.00 -19.71
C GLN A 207 15.67 11.64 -19.80
N PRO A 208 15.74 10.99 -20.99
CA PRO A 208 16.52 9.78 -21.18
C PRO A 208 17.97 9.93 -20.68
N GLY A 209 18.43 8.94 -19.91
CA GLY A 209 19.76 8.95 -19.27
C GLY A 209 19.78 9.53 -17.86
N ASP A 210 18.73 10.24 -17.42
CA ASP A 210 18.63 10.75 -16.05
C ASP A 210 18.55 9.63 -15.00
N THR A 211 18.97 9.96 -13.78
CA THR A 211 18.94 9.05 -12.65
C THR A 211 17.72 9.37 -11.74
N VAL A 212 16.99 8.33 -11.39
CA VAL A 212 15.84 8.38 -10.46
C VAL A 212 16.19 7.63 -9.20
N ALA A 213 16.12 8.27 -8.04
CA ALA A 213 16.20 7.60 -6.75
C ALA A 213 14.90 6.82 -6.49
N VAL A 214 15.03 5.55 -6.11
CA VAL A 214 13.90 4.65 -5.85
C VAL A 214 14.17 3.83 -4.60
N GLU A 215 13.12 3.45 -3.89
CA GLU A 215 13.22 2.52 -2.76
C GLU A 215 13.71 1.14 -3.23
N SER A 216 14.44 0.43 -2.41
CA SER A 216 14.87 -0.94 -2.64
C SER A 216 14.70 -1.76 -1.36
N PRO A 217 13.72 -2.67 -1.31
CA PRO A 217 12.80 -3.07 -2.40
C PRO A 217 11.76 -2.00 -2.74
N THR A 218 11.14 -2.07 -3.93
CA THR A 218 10.04 -1.21 -4.38
C THR A 218 9.04 -1.95 -5.27
N TYR A 219 8.01 -1.27 -5.74
CA TYR A 219 7.06 -1.80 -6.72
C TYR A 219 7.78 -2.19 -8.03
N PHE A 220 7.72 -3.46 -8.39
CA PHE A 220 8.47 -4.02 -9.53
C PHE A 220 8.10 -3.38 -10.88
N GLY A 221 6.86 -2.91 -11.07
CA GLY A 221 6.46 -2.21 -12.29
C GLY A 221 7.18 -0.89 -12.52
N LEU A 222 7.80 -0.31 -11.47
CA LEU A 222 8.61 0.90 -11.61
C LEU A 222 9.90 0.61 -12.41
N ALA A 223 10.53 -0.55 -12.21
CA ALA A 223 11.72 -0.94 -12.97
C ALA A 223 11.44 -0.99 -14.48
N GLY A 224 10.32 -1.60 -14.89
CA GLY A 224 9.88 -1.62 -16.28
C GLY A 224 9.66 -0.21 -16.85
N MET A 225 9.02 0.70 -16.08
CA MET A 225 8.84 2.09 -16.51
C MET A 225 10.17 2.82 -16.71
N LEU A 226 11.12 2.68 -15.78
CA LEU A 226 12.42 3.32 -15.88
C LEU A 226 13.18 2.81 -17.11
N ARG A 227 13.13 1.50 -17.38
CA ARG A 227 13.76 0.90 -18.58
C ARG A 227 13.17 1.50 -19.87
N GLU A 228 11.85 1.49 -20.02
CA GLU A 228 11.17 2.00 -21.21
C GLU A 228 11.40 3.50 -21.43
N LEU A 229 11.64 4.25 -20.37
CA LEU A 229 11.97 5.67 -20.43
C LEU A 229 13.49 5.93 -20.52
N GLN A 230 14.31 4.87 -20.62
CA GLN A 230 15.78 4.95 -20.66
C GLN A 230 16.36 5.69 -19.45
N LEU A 231 15.75 5.54 -18.27
CA LEU A 231 16.19 6.13 -17.01
C LEU A 231 17.06 5.15 -16.22
N LYS A 232 17.96 5.68 -15.40
CA LYS A 232 18.76 4.90 -14.47
C LYS A 232 18.09 4.87 -13.09
N ALA A 233 18.11 3.73 -12.43
CA ALA A 233 17.69 3.62 -11.04
C ALA A 233 18.88 3.86 -10.11
N LEU A 234 18.64 4.63 -9.03
CA LEU A 234 19.52 4.73 -7.86
C LEU A 234 18.78 4.08 -6.69
N PRO A 235 19.00 2.76 -6.43
CA PRO A 235 18.28 2.05 -5.39
C PRO A 235 18.73 2.51 -4.01
N MET A 236 17.77 2.98 -3.21
CA MET A 236 17.98 3.44 -1.84
C MET A 236 17.52 2.38 -0.85
N PRO A 237 18.33 2.03 0.16
CA PRO A 237 17.92 1.12 1.22
C PRO A 237 16.64 1.57 1.90
N VAL A 238 15.85 0.61 2.37
CA VAL A 238 14.59 0.86 3.10
C VAL A 238 14.62 0.13 4.43
N ASP A 239 14.15 0.79 5.47
CA ASP A 239 13.87 0.20 6.77
C ASP A 239 12.36 0.07 7.00
N SER A 240 11.92 -0.99 7.69
CA SER A 240 10.50 -1.25 7.96
C SER A 240 9.86 -0.27 8.94
N ALA A 241 10.66 0.42 9.78
CA ALA A 241 10.18 1.43 10.72
C ALA A 241 10.21 2.85 10.12
N ASP A 242 11.29 3.18 9.41
CA ASP A 242 11.62 4.55 9.01
C ASP A 242 11.38 4.85 7.51
N GLY A 243 11.22 3.80 6.66
CA GLY A 243 11.13 3.94 5.22
C GLY A 243 12.50 4.09 4.56
N MET A 244 12.62 4.92 3.54
CA MET A 244 13.89 5.15 2.83
C MET A 244 14.98 5.67 3.77
N ASP A 245 16.19 5.09 3.69
CA ASP A 245 17.37 5.57 4.43
C ASP A 245 17.82 6.94 3.89
N LEU A 246 17.39 7.98 4.60
CA LEU A 246 17.64 9.37 4.22
C LEU A 246 19.09 9.82 4.41
N ASP A 247 19.85 9.19 5.30
CA ASP A 247 21.29 9.45 5.46
C ASP A 247 22.06 8.91 4.28
N THR A 248 21.68 7.72 3.82
CA THR A 248 22.26 7.14 2.59
C THR A 248 21.85 7.94 1.36
N LEU A 249 20.60 8.40 1.26
CA LEU A 249 20.15 9.29 0.20
C LEU A 249 20.98 10.59 0.19
N GLU A 250 21.14 11.25 1.32
CA GLU A 250 21.91 12.49 1.43
C GLU A 250 23.36 12.31 0.95
N ARG A 251 24.02 11.23 1.36
CA ARG A 251 25.38 10.89 0.89
C ARG A 251 25.43 10.63 -0.63
N ALA A 252 24.43 9.95 -1.18
CA ALA A 252 24.33 9.66 -2.60
C ALA A 252 24.11 10.92 -3.44
N LEU A 253 23.28 11.85 -2.97
CA LEU A 253 23.00 13.13 -3.64
C LEU A 253 24.20 14.06 -3.74
N ARG A 254 25.24 13.87 -2.90
CA ARG A 254 26.52 14.60 -3.01
C ARG A 254 27.38 14.10 -4.19
N LYS A 255 27.15 12.88 -4.66
CA LYS A 255 27.99 12.22 -5.69
C LYS A 255 27.25 11.96 -6.99
N THR A 256 25.94 11.94 -6.98
CA THR A 256 25.10 11.56 -8.12
C THR A 256 24.03 12.61 -8.34
N ARG A 257 23.96 13.14 -9.56
CA ARG A 257 22.84 14.01 -9.97
C ARG A 257 21.59 13.13 -10.11
N VAL A 258 20.54 13.49 -9.38
CA VAL A 258 19.23 12.81 -9.37
C VAL A 258 18.18 13.78 -9.90
N ALA A 259 17.38 13.37 -10.88
CA ALA A 259 16.32 14.17 -11.48
C ALA A 259 15.00 14.03 -10.70
N ALA A 260 14.68 12.82 -10.25
CA ALA A 260 13.48 12.55 -9.50
C ALA A 260 13.74 11.51 -8.39
N CYS A 261 12.88 11.53 -7.36
CA CYS A 261 12.82 10.51 -6.32
C CYS A 261 11.39 9.98 -6.24
N VAL A 262 11.22 8.66 -6.44
CA VAL A 262 9.92 7.97 -6.36
C VAL A 262 9.83 7.21 -5.06
N VAL A 263 8.77 7.45 -4.29
CA VAL A 263 8.55 6.81 -2.98
C VAL A 263 7.11 6.32 -2.81
N ILE A 264 6.95 5.27 -2.01
CA ILE A 264 5.65 4.71 -1.58
C ILE A 264 5.55 4.89 -0.06
N PRO A 265 5.27 6.09 0.46
CA PRO A 265 5.43 6.40 1.88
C PRO A 265 4.35 5.78 2.77
N ASN A 266 3.24 5.32 2.19
CA ASN A 266 2.08 4.82 2.93
C ASN A 266 1.71 3.40 2.47
N PHE A 267 1.85 2.43 3.38
CA PHE A 267 1.60 0.99 3.12
C PHE A 267 2.40 0.47 1.94
N HIS A 268 3.69 0.63 2.07
CA HIS A 268 4.71 0.35 1.07
C HIS A 268 4.56 -1.04 0.41
N ASN A 269 4.70 -1.09 -0.90
CA ASN A 269 4.78 -2.35 -1.65
C ASN A 269 6.26 -2.66 -1.97
N PRO A 270 6.85 -3.75 -1.37
CA PRO A 270 6.16 -4.93 -0.83
C PRO A 270 6.01 -5.00 0.71
N ILE A 271 6.59 -4.12 1.50
CA ILE A 271 6.84 -4.31 2.95
C ILE A 271 5.61 -4.00 3.82
N GLY A 272 4.81 -3.00 3.45
CA GLY A 272 3.62 -2.58 4.20
C GLY A 272 3.86 -1.54 5.30
N PHE A 273 5.04 -0.90 5.38
CA PHE A 273 5.32 0.17 6.35
C PHE A 273 4.58 1.48 6.04
N VAL A 274 4.63 2.38 7.00
CA VAL A 274 4.26 3.80 6.84
C VAL A 274 5.47 4.63 7.26
N MET A 275 5.98 5.45 6.34
CA MET A 275 7.07 6.39 6.63
C MET A 275 6.63 7.42 7.68
N PRO A 276 7.38 7.61 8.77
CA PRO A 276 7.07 8.62 9.79
C PRO A 276 6.99 10.03 9.21
N ASP A 277 6.11 10.86 9.75
CA ASP A 277 5.91 12.23 9.30
C ASP A 277 7.19 13.08 9.38
N VAL A 278 8.08 12.81 10.34
CA VAL A 278 9.39 13.47 10.46
C VAL A 278 10.28 13.13 9.27
N ASN A 279 10.28 11.87 8.82
CA ASN A 279 11.07 11.41 7.68
C ASN A 279 10.48 11.94 6.35
N LYS A 280 9.14 12.05 6.24
CA LYS A 280 8.50 12.72 5.09
C LYS A 280 8.98 14.17 4.95
N ARG A 281 9.04 14.92 6.05
CA ARG A 281 9.56 16.30 6.03
C ARG A 281 11.03 16.35 5.62
N ARG A 282 11.87 15.51 6.25
CA ARG A 282 13.29 15.43 5.92
C ARG A 282 13.55 15.07 4.47
N LEU A 283 12.77 14.15 3.88
CA LEU A 283 12.87 13.80 2.47
C LEU A 283 12.60 15.03 1.57
N ILE A 284 11.60 15.84 1.90
CA ILE A 284 11.29 17.08 1.19
C ILE A 284 12.45 18.07 1.31
N GLU A 285 12.98 18.27 2.51
CA GLU A 285 14.13 19.15 2.77
C GLU A 285 15.41 18.73 2.03
N LEU A 286 15.58 17.43 1.79
CA LEU A 286 16.70 16.90 1.02
C LEU A 286 16.51 17.10 -0.50
N CYS A 287 15.31 16.90 -1.02
CA CYS A 287 15.05 16.84 -2.45
C CYS A 287 14.67 18.19 -3.07
N VAL A 288 13.71 18.88 -2.49
CA VAL A 288 13.12 20.09 -3.11
C VAL A 288 14.14 21.22 -3.32
N PRO A 289 15.00 21.59 -2.34
CA PRO A 289 15.99 22.64 -2.57
C PRO A 289 17.05 22.30 -3.62
N ARG A 290 17.18 21.01 -3.96
CA ARG A 290 18.09 20.51 -4.99
C ARG A 290 17.44 20.39 -6.38
N GLY A 291 16.18 20.80 -6.51
CA GLY A 291 15.41 20.68 -7.75
C GLY A 291 15.06 19.24 -8.13
N ILE A 292 15.10 18.30 -7.17
CA ILE A 292 14.74 16.89 -7.38
C ILE A 292 13.22 16.77 -7.28
N ALA A 293 12.57 16.28 -8.34
CA ALA A 293 11.15 16.06 -8.36
C ALA A 293 10.77 14.92 -7.42
N LEU A 294 9.89 15.18 -6.43
CA LEU A 294 9.35 14.15 -5.56
C LEU A 294 8.05 13.58 -6.15
N ILE A 295 8.02 12.27 -6.37
CA ILE A 295 6.88 11.52 -6.91
C ILE A 295 6.41 10.54 -5.84
N GLU A 296 5.21 10.75 -5.33
CA GLU A 296 4.55 9.91 -4.33
C GLU A 296 3.60 8.94 -5.02
N ASP A 297 3.76 7.63 -4.81
CA ASP A 297 2.75 6.62 -5.11
C ASP A 297 1.88 6.36 -3.87
N ASP A 298 0.65 6.86 -3.88
CA ASP A 298 -0.33 6.78 -2.80
C ASP A 298 -1.43 5.73 -3.07
N THR A 299 -1.12 4.71 -3.88
CA THR A 299 -2.10 3.71 -4.34
C THR A 299 -2.74 2.92 -3.20
N TYR A 300 -2.00 2.63 -2.13
CA TYR A 300 -2.47 1.83 -0.99
C TYR A 300 -2.97 2.64 0.20
N ALA A 301 -2.79 3.95 0.22
CA ALA A 301 -2.90 4.77 1.43
C ALA A 301 -4.28 4.80 2.11
N ASP A 302 -5.36 4.44 1.39
CA ASP A 302 -6.69 4.29 1.98
C ASP A 302 -6.94 2.92 2.62
N LEU A 303 -5.96 2.01 2.64
CA LEU A 303 -6.10 0.63 3.09
C LEU A 303 -5.45 0.38 4.47
N GLN A 304 -5.50 1.36 5.37
CA GLN A 304 -5.00 1.18 6.74
C GLN A 304 -5.75 0.06 7.48
N HIS A 305 -5.00 -0.71 8.27
CA HIS A 305 -5.59 -1.76 9.11
C HIS A 305 -6.22 -1.16 10.37
N GLU A 306 -5.59 -0.15 10.94
CA GLU A 306 -6.02 0.52 12.16
C GLU A 306 -5.75 2.02 12.08
N GLY A 307 -6.43 2.78 12.94
CA GLY A 307 -6.21 4.21 13.07
C GLY A 307 -6.69 5.05 11.88
N PRO A 308 -6.29 6.32 11.84
CA PRO A 308 -6.57 7.22 10.74
C PRO A 308 -5.72 6.89 9.51
N ARG A 309 -6.14 7.38 8.35
CA ARG A 309 -5.34 7.35 7.14
C ARG A 309 -4.03 8.14 7.37
N PRO A 310 -2.86 7.60 7.00
CA PRO A 310 -1.61 8.34 7.04
C PRO A 310 -1.67 9.53 6.09
N ARG A 311 -1.04 10.63 6.48
CA ARG A 311 -0.96 11.81 5.63
C ARG A 311 -0.09 11.54 4.40
N SER A 312 -0.48 12.11 3.27
CA SER A 312 0.32 12.13 2.04
C SER A 312 1.64 12.87 2.27
N LEU A 313 2.69 12.50 1.54
CA LEU A 313 3.94 13.26 1.49
C LEU A 313 3.67 14.71 1.05
N LYS A 314 2.75 14.90 0.09
CA LYS A 314 2.32 16.20 -0.41
C LYS A 314 1.75 17.12 0.68
N ALA A 315 1.29 16.57 1.83
CA ALA A 315 0.78 17.33 2.95
C ALA A 315 1.86 18.08 3.77
N PHE A 316 3.13 17.80 3.54
CA PHE A 316 4.25 18.36 4.32
C PHE A 316 5.09 19.39 3.56
N GLY A 317 4.93 19.49 2.24
CA GLY A 317 5.58 20.48 1.38
C GLY A 317 4.59 21.49 0.80
N ARG A 318 5.09 22.36 -0.08
CA ARG A 318 4.20 23.15 -0.93
C ARG A 318 3.51 22.25 -1.93
N THR A 319 2.25 22.50 -2.21
CA THR A 319 1.45 21.62 -3.09
C THR A 319 1.98 21.53 -4.52
N GLU A 320 2.71 22.55 -4.98
CA GLU A 320 3.33 22.60 -6.30
C GLU A 320 4.63 21.78 -6.43
N GLU A 321 5.30 21.42 -5.31
CA GLU A 321 6.64 20.83 -5.33
C GLU A 321 6.64 19.29 -5.36
N ILE A 322 5.50 18.64 -5.11
CA ILE A 322 5.39 17.19 -5.00
C ILE A 322 4.32 16.68 -5.95
N ILE A 323 4.62 15.64 -6.70
CA ILE A 323 3.67 14.95 -7.57
C ILE A 323 3.03 13.82 -6.78
N LEU A 324 1.72 13.84 -6.67
CA LEU A 324 0.93 12.78 -6.03
C LEU A 324 0.28 11.91 -7.10
N CYS A 325 0.57 10.61 -7.10
CA CYS A 325 -0.03 9.61 -7.97
C CYS A 325 -0.91 8.67 -7.14
N GLY A 326 -2.11 8.39 -7.62
CA GLY A 326 -3.02 7.47 -6.93
C GLY A 326 -3.93 6.69 -7.85
N SER A 327 -4.61 5.67 -7.32
CA SER A 327 -5.49 4.81 -8.09
C SER A 327 -6.62 4.21 -7.26
N TYR A 328 -7.70 3.86 -7.92
CA TYR A 328 -8.80 3.06 -7.35
C TYR A 328 -8.62 1.55 -7.59
N SER A 329 -7.52 1.11 -8.23
CA SER A 329 -7.30 -0.30 -8.58
C SER A 329 -7.17 -1.24 -7.37
N LYS A 330 -6.52 -0.82 -6.28
CA LYS A 330 -6.29 -1.70 -5.12
C LYS A 330 -7.41 -1.64 -4.08
N LYS A 331 -8.25 -0.64 -4.17
CA LYS A 331 -9.23 -0.31 -3.15
C LYS A 331 -10.69 -0.30 -3.62
N LEU A 332 -10.97 -0.40 -4.95
CA LEU A 332 -12.35 -0.28 -5.44
C LEU A 332 -12.62 -1.08 -6.71
N ALA A 333 -11.93 -0.81 -7.83
CA ALA A 333 -12.27 -1.35 -9.14
C ALA A 333 -11.03 -1.44 -10.05
N PRO A 334 -10.21 -2.50 -9.94
CA PRO A 334 -9.02 -2.66 -10.79
C PRO A 334 -9.36 -2.65 -12.28
N GLY A 335 -10.46 -3.27 -12.69
CA GLY A 335 -10.90 -3.37 -14.09
C GLY A 335 -11.40 -2.04 -14.69
N TYR A 336 -11.74 -1.04 -13.86
CA TYR A 336 -12.19 0.27 -14.37
C TYR A 336 -11.03 1.14 -14.84
N ARG A 337 -9.80 0.81 -14.47
CA ARG A 337 -8.61 1.54 -14.86
C ARG A 337 -8.69 3.04 -14.60
N VAL A 338 -9.11 3.43 -13.40
CA VAL A 338 -9.20 4.83 -12.99
C VAL A 338 -8.16 5.14 -11.92
N GLY A 339 -7.37 6.15 -12.18
CA GLY A 339 -6.40 6.74 -11.28
C GLY A 339 -6.42 8.26 -11.36
N TYR A 340 -5.50 8.90 -10.69
CA TYR A 340 -5.36 10.35 -10.66
C TYR A 340 -3.92 10.78 -10.41
N LEU A 341 -3.64 12.00 -10.81
CA LEU A 341 -2.36 12.67 -10.66
C LEU A 341 -2.61 14.10 -10.22
N ALA A 342 -1.87 14.59 -9.23
CA ALA A 342 -1.80 16.01 -8.87
C ALA A 342 -0.34 16.46 -9.01
N ALA A 343 -0.02 17.11 -10.15
CA ALA A 343 1.35 17.30 -10.60
C ALA A 343 1.99 18.62 -10.16
N GLY A 344 1.25 19.51 -9.48
CA GLY A 344 1.78 20.80 -9.03
C GLY A 344 2.37 21.62 -10.18
N GLN A 345 3.61 22.08 -10.04
CA GLN A 345 4.28 22.90 -11.07
C GLN A 345 4.45 22.21 -12.43
N TRP A 346 4.38 20.88 -12.50
CA TRP A 346 4.48 20.12 -13.76
C TRP A 346 3.13 19.90 -14.46
N GLN A 347 2.01 20.47 -13.94
CA GLN A 347 0.66 20.24 -14.41
C GLN A 347 0.49 20.49 -15.93
N SER A 348 1.06 21.60 -16.46
CA SER A 348 0.98 21.92 -17.87
C SER A 348 1.74 20.90 -18.74
N ARG A 349 2.93 20.46 -18.29
CA ARG A 349 3.73 19.45 -19.00
C ARG A 349 3.03 18.10 -19.01
N VAL A 350 2.49 17.67 -17.85
CA VAL A 350 1.71 16.44 -17.73
C VAL A 350 0.47 16.46 -18.62
N ARG A 351 -0.22 17.59 -18.68
CA ARG A 351 -1.39 17.76 -19.58
C ARG A 351 -1.01 17.54 -21.05
N ALA A 352 0.07 18.15 -21.51
CA ALA A 352 0.54 17.99 -22.87
C ALA A 352 0.94 16.53 -23.18
N LEU A 353 1.64 15.87 -22.26
CA LEU A 353 2.04 14.46 -22.37
C LEU A 353 0.81 13.53 -22.42
N LYS A 354 -0.20 13.77 -21.59
CA LYS A 354 -1.43 12.99 -21.58
C LYS A 354 -2.23 13.17 -22.87
N GLN A 355 -2.36 14.40 -23.36
CA GLN A 355 -3.02 14.67 -24.64
C GLN A 355 -2.35 13.97 -25.82
N ALA A 356 -1.01 13.88 -25.79
CA ALA A 356 -0.24 13.21 -26.83
C ALA A 356 -0.22 11.67 -26.71
N SER A 357 -0.71 11.10 -25.58
CA SER A 357 -0.69 9.64 -25.36
C SER A 357 -2.11 9.04 -25.34
N THR A 358 -2.86 9.25 -24.28
CA THR A 358 -4.15 8.59 -24.04
C THR A 358 -5.36 9.54 -24.21
N LEU A 359 -5.11 10.85 -24.39
CA LEU A 359 -6.10 11.93 -24.40
C LEU A 359 -6.89 12.00 -23.09
N ASN A 360 -7.64 10.95 -22.76
CA ASN A 360 -8.29 10.73 -21.46
C ASN A 360 -8.61 9.25 -21.22
N GLY A 361 -9.12 8.92 -20.02
CA GLY A 361 -9.66 7.60 -19.69
C GLY A 361 -11.12 7.43 -20.13
N ALA A 362 -11.69 6.25 -19.85
CA ALA A 362 -13.08 5.94 -20.15
C ALA A 362 -14.05 6.75 -19.27
N LEU A 363 -15.02 7.41 -19.89
CA LEU A 363 -15.99 8.30 -19.23
C LEU A 363 -16.85 7.56 -18.19
N LEU A 364 -17.52 6.47 -18.60
CA LEU A 364 -18.47 5.78 -17.73
C LEU A 364 -17.85 5.22 -16.45
N PRO A 365 -16.70 4.50 -16.47
CA PRO A 365 -16.01 4.09 -15.26
C PRO A 365 -15.61 5.27 -14.35
N THR A 366 -15.14 6.38 -14.93
CA THR A 366 -14.77 7.60 -14.21
C THR A 366 -15.97 8.17 -13.45
N LEU A 367 -17.12 8.30 -14.11
CA LEU A 367 -18.36 8.77 -13.52
C LEU A 367 -18.91 7.80 -12.47
N ALA A 368 -18.80 6.49 -12.69
CA ALA A 368 -19.27 5.50 -11.73
C ALA A 368 -18.46 5.55 -10.42
N ILE A 369 -17.14 5.77 -10.51
CA ILE A 369 -16.31 5.99 -9.31
C ILE A 369 -16.69 7.31 -8.63
N ALA A 370 -16.84 8.42 -9.37
CA ALA A 370 -17.23 9.70 -8.80
C ALA A 370 -18.55 9.59 -8.02
N GLU A 371 -19.55 8.93 -8.60
CA GLU A 371 -20.86 8.71 -7.97
C GLU A 371 -20.75 7.84 -6.72
N PHE A 372 -19.94 6.78 -6.76
CA PHE A 372 -19.71 5.92 -5.61
C PHE A 372 -19.03 6.67 -4.45
N LEU A 373 -18.10 7.58 -4.76
CA LEU A 373 -17.43 8.44 -3.77
C LEU A 373 -18.39 9.44 -3.14
N LYS A 374 -19.24 10.08 -3.98
CA LYS A 374 -20.15 11.15 -3.58
C LYS A 374 -21.24 10.69 -2.63
N ASN A 375 -21.88 9.56 -2.91
CA ASN A 375 -23.09 9.11 -2.21
C ASN A 375 -22.82 8.25 -0.96
N GLY A 376 -21.65 8.41 -0.32
CA GLY A 376 -21.34 7.84 1.01
C GLY A 376 -21.15 6.32 1.05
N GLY A 377 -21.20 5.64 -0.09
CA GLY A 377 -20.96 4.20 -0.16
C GLY A 377 -19.52 3.82 0.07
N TYR A 378 -18.60 4.67 -0.34
CA TYR A 378 -17.17 4.41 -0.31
C TYR A 378 -16.60 4.25 1.11
N ASP A 379 -16.90 5.13 2.03
CA ASP A 379 -16.34 5.07 3.38
C ASP A 379 -16.87 3.86 4.18
N ARG A 380 -18.14 3.48 3.96
CA ARG A 380 -18.69 2.25 4.52
C ARG A 380 -17.99 1.02 3.93
N TYR A 381 -17.82 1.01 2.62
CA TYR A 381 -17.13 -0.06 1.92
C TYR A 381 -15.67 -0.17 2.38
N LEU A 382 -14.94 0.95 2.48
CA LEU A 382 -13.55 0.95 2.97
C LEU A 382 -13.41 0.32 4.37
N ARG A 383 -14.33 0.62 5.29
CA ARG A 383 -14.30 -0.02 6.62
C ARG A 383 -14.37 -1.54 6.53
N THR A 384 -15.26 -2.04 5.69
CA THR A 384 -15.43 -3.50 5.49
C THR A 384 -14.20 -4.14 4.84
N VAL A 385 -13.68 -3.55 3.76
CA VAL A 385 -12.55 -4.13 3.03
C VAL A 385 -11.24 -4.05 3.83
N ARG A 386 -11.02 -2.97 4.59
CA ARG A 386 -9.88 -2.83 5.51
C ARG A 386 -9.89 -3.93 6.58
N GLN A 387 -11.04 -4.19 7.17
CA GLN A 387 -11.20 -5.27 8.15
C GLN A 387 -10.93 -6.64 7.51
N ALA A 388 -11.43 -6.89 6.31
CA ALA A 388 -11.18 -8.13 5.59
C ALA A 388 -9.69 -8.31 5.28
N TYR A 389 -9.01 -7.30 4.72
CA TYR A 389 -7.56 -7.40 4.43
C TYR A 389 -6.73 -7.61 5.68
N ARG A 390 -7.03 -6.90 6.76
CA ARG A 390 -6.36 -7.09 8.05
C ARG A 390 -6.50 -8.52 8.56
N GLN A 391 -7.71 -9.08 8.53
CA GLN A 391 -7.97 -10.46 8.92
C GLN A 391 -7.18 -11.45 8.05
N GLN A 392 -7.20 -11.27 6.75
CA GLN A 392 -6.49 -12.15 5.80
C GLN A 392 -4.97 -12.08 5.98
N VAL A 393 -4.41 -10.89 6.19
CA VAL A 393 -2.98 -10.72 6.50
C VAL A 393 -2.62 -11.46 7.78
N ASN A 394 -3.45 -11.41 8.82
CA ASN A 394 -3.18 -12.11 10.07
C ASN A 394 -3.29 -13.63 9.91
N GLN A 395 -4.31 -14.13 9.21
CA GLN A 395 -4.44 -15.56 8.91
C GLN A 395 -3.27 -16.08 8.08
N MET A 396 -2.83 -15.30 7.09
CA MET A 396 -1.65 -15.65 6.30
C MET A 396 -0.37 -15.68 7.16
N LYS A 397 -0.17 -14.70 8.06
CA LYS A 397 0.97 -14.69 8.98
C LYS A 397 0.97 -15.92 9.87
N GLU A 398 -0.17 -16.26 10.48
CA GLU A 398 -0.31 -17.45 11.33
C GLU A 398 0.07 -18.72 10.55
N ALA A 399 -0.50 -18.91 9.36
CA ALA A 399 -0.21 -20.09 8.54
C ALA A 399 1.26 -20.17 8.07
N VAL A 400 1.88 -19.03 7.75
CA VAL A 400 3.32 -18.99 7.42
C VAL A 400 4.17 -19.35 8.62
N ILE A 401 3.89 -18.82 9.81
CA ILE A 401 4.64 -19.15 11.04
C ILE A 401 4.52 -20.63 11.39
N GLU A 402 3.35 -21.24 11.21
CA GLU A 402 3.11 -22.66 11.49
C GLU A 402 3.76 -23.60 10.46
N SER A 403 3.86 -23.17 9.19
CA SER A 403 4.28 -24.05 8.09
C SER A 403 5.74 -23.89 7.68
N PHE A 404 6.34 -22.71 7.87
CA PHE A 404 7.68 -22.42 7.39
C PHE A 404 8.75 -22.82 8.42
N PRO A 405 10.01 -23.05 8.01
CA PRO A 405 11.07 -23.37 8.94
C PRO A 405 11.42 -22.20 9.85
N ALA A 406 12.12 -22.47 10.95
CA ALA A 406 12.71 -21.42 11.78
C ALA A 406 13.72 -20.57 10.98
N GLY A 407 13.93 -19.33 11.43
CA GLY A 407 14.86 -18.39 10.78
C GLY A 407 14.28 -17.56 9.65
N ILE A 408 12.94 -17.53 9.49
CA ILE A 408 12.27 -16.58 8.61
C ILE A 408 12.15 -15.20 9.26
N GLY A 409 12.11 -14.16 8.43
CA GLY A 409 11.68 -12.81 8.80
C GLY A 409 10.32 -12.49 8.18
N LEU A 410 9.46 -11.76 8.90
CA LEU A 410 8.11 -11.50 8.42
C LEU A 410 7.72 -10.04 8.68
N SER A 411 7.33 -9.32 7.62
CA SER A 411 6.91 -7.92 7.74
C SER A 411 5.64 -7.77 8.59
N ARG A 412 5.48 -6.58 9.17
CA ARG A 412 4.31 -6.21 9.99
C ARG A 412 3.51 -5.11 9.30
N PRO A 413 2.80 -5.42 8.19
CA PRO A 413 2.11 -4.39 7.42
C PRO A 413 1.06 -3.66 8.25
N LYS A 414 1.11 -2.33 8.21
CA LYS A 414 0.14 -1.42 8.87
C LYS A 414 -1.11 -1.19 8.02
N GLY A 415 -1.10 -1.68 6.78
CA GLY A 415 -2.20 -1.56 5.82
C GLY A 415 -1.92 -2.32 4.53
N GLY A 416 -2.86 -2.27 3.60
CA GLY A 416 -2.82 -3.06 2.37
C GLY A 416 -3.12 -4.54 2.61
N PHE A 417 -2.65 -5.38 1.71
CA PHE A 417 -2.88 -6.83 1.72
C PHE A 417 -1.66 -7.61 1.21
N LEU A 418 -0.46 -7.10 1.52
CA LEU A 418 0.80 -7.71 1.12
C LEU A 418 1.61 -8.11 2.34
N LEU A 419 2.30 -9.24 2.24
CA LEU A 419 3.20 -9.74 3.25
C LEU A 419 4.57 -9.99 2.62
N TRP A 420 5.63 -9.44 3.20
CA TRP A 420 7.00 -9.60 2.77
C TRP A 420 7.69 -10.56 3.72
N CYS A 421 8.26 -11.63 3.17
CA CYS A 421 8.85 -12.71 3.92
C CYS A 421 10.32 -12.91 3.51
N GLU A 422 11.21 -12.83 4.49
CA GLU A 422 12.60 -13.28 4.38
C GLU A 422 12.66 -14.77 4.68
N LEU A 423 13.26 -15.53 3.79
CA LEU A 423 13.48 -16.97 3.91
C LEU A 423 14.93 -17.23 4.39
N PRO A 424 15.25 -18.43 4.85
CA PRO A 424 16.65 -18.80 5.12
C PRO A 424 17.56 -18.46 3.94
N VAL A 425 18.75 -17.96 4.21
CA VAL A 425 19.70 -17.43 3.21
C VAL A 425 20.07 -18.44 2.11
N THR A 426 19.93 -19.73 2.38
CA THR A 426 20.16 -20.82 1.42
C THR A 426 19.07 -20.96 0.37
N VAL A 427 17.90 -20.36 0.59
CA VAL A 427 16.74 -20.49 -0.29
C VAL A 427 16.81 -19.47 -1.42
N ASP A 428 16.88 -19.93 -2.65
CA ASP A 428 16.74 -19.11 -3.85
C ASP A 428 15.25 -18.92 -4.19
N ALA A 429 14.74 -17.72 -4.01
CA ALA A 429 13.32 -17.39 -4.21
C ALA A 429 12.86 -17.54 -5.67
N VAL A 430 13.75 -17.40 -6.66
CA VAL A 430 13.40 -17.58 -8.08
C VAL A 430 13.20 -19.06 -8.37
N LYS A 431 14.11 -19.94 -7.89
CA LYS A 431 13.94 -21.40 -8.00
C LYS A 431 12.70 -21.86 -7.24
N LEU A 432 12.48 -21.33 -6.02
CA LEU A 432 11.29 -21.62 -5.22
C LEU A 432 10.01 -21.23 -5.96
N SER A 433 9.99 -20.08 -6.65
CA SER A 433 8.83 -19.63 -7.44
C SER A 433 8.49 -20.63 -8.57
N GLY A 434 9.49 -21.16 -9.26
CA GLY A 434 9.29 -22.21 -10.27
C GLY A 434 8.73 -23.51 -9.67
N GLN A 435 9.24 -23.94 -8.50
CA GLN A 435 8.74 -25.12 -7.80
C GLN A 435 7.32 -24.92 -7.28
N ALA A 436 7.01 -23.74 -6.73
CA ALA A 436 5.68 -23.37 -6.28
C ALA A 436 4.69 -23.38 -7.43
N ARG A 437 5.07 -22.81 -8.60
CA ARG A 437 4.25 -22.83 -9.81
C ARG A 437 3.94 -24.25 -10.27
N SER A 438 4.91 -25.16 -10.27
CA SER A 438 4.71 -26.57 -10.58
C SER A 438 3.78 -27.28 -9.57
N ALA A 439 3.68 -26.77 -8.33
CA ALA A 439 2.75 -27.23 -7.30
C ALA A 439 1.39 -26.50 -7.33
N GLY A 440 1.11 -25.69 -8.35
CA GLY A 440 -0.15 -24.95 -8.49
C GLY A 440 -0.23 -23.65 -7.67
N ILE A 441 0.90 -23.04 -7.32
CA ILE A 441 0.96 -21.85 -6.47
C ILE A 441 1.78 -20.76 -7.15
N SER A 442 1.21 -19.57 -7.36
CA SER A 442 1.94 -18.39 -7.81
C SER A 442 2.46 -17.62 -6.60
N ILE A 443 3.76 -17.26 -6.59
CA ILE A 443 4.38 -16.35 -5.61
C ILE A 443 5.24 -15.33 -6.34
N ALA A 444 5.57 -14.20 -5.69
CA ALA A 444 6.43 -13.18 -6.26
C ALA A 444 7.82 -13.22 -5.58
N PRO A 445 8.88 -13.68 -6.28
CA PRO A 445 10.23 -13.74 -5.71
C PRO A 445 10.85 -12.36 -5.53
N GLY A 446 11.68 -12.22 -4.50
CA GLY A 446 12.27 -10.96 -4.05
C GLY A 446 13.04 -10.17 -5.09
N PRO A 447 13.85 -10.80 -5.96
CA PRO A 447 14.60 -10.07 -6.99
C PRO A 447 13.75 -9.20 -7.93
N LEU A 448 12.45 -9.49 -8.09
CA LEU A 448 11.52 -8.64 -8.86
C LEU A 448 11.40 -7.22 -8.30
N PHE A 449 11.61 -7.06 -7.00
CA PHE A 449 11.39 -5.79 -6.27
C PHE A 449 12.66 -4.95 -6.15
N SER A 450 13.77 -5.39 -6.73
CA SER A 450 15.03 -4.66 -6.72
C SER A 450 15.52 -4.41 -8.14
N PRO A 451 15.79 -3.16 -8.53
CA PRO A 451 16.45 -2.89 -9.81
C PRO A 451 17.81 -3.60 -9.99
N GLY A 452 18.47 -3.94 -8.88
CA GLY A 452 19.76 -4.66 -8.85
C GLY A 452 19.65 -6.17 -8.71
N GLY A 453 18.42 -6.74 -8.58
CA GLY A 453 18.23 -8.18 -8.37
C GLY A 453 18.61 -8.67 -6.97
N ASP A 454 18.57 -7.78 -5.96
CA ASP A 454 18.76 -8.12 -4.56
C ASP A 454 17.60 -8.97 -4.00
N PHE A 455 17.61 -9.26 -2.70
CA PHE A 455 16.54 -9.99 -2.00
C PHE A 455 16.32 -11.41 -2.53
N LYS A 456 17.40 -12.12 -2.85
CA LYS A 456 17.38 -13.47 -3.45
C LYS A 456 16.65 -14.52 -2.62
N ASN A 457 16.61 -14.35 -1.30
CA ASN A 457 15.92 -15.22 -0.36
C ASN A 457 14.62 -14.60 0.18
N PHE A 458 13.98 -13.71 -0.55
CA PHE A 458 12.73 -13.08 -0.15
C PHE A 458 11.58 -13.45 -1.08
N ILE A 459 10.37 -13.44 -0.54
CA ILE A 459 9.14 -13.56 -1.33
C ILE A 459 8.10 -12.55 -0.86
N ARG A 460 7.25 -12.09 -1.78
CA ARG A 460 6.03 -11.38 -1.44
C ARG A 460 4.83 -12.29 -1.60
N ILE A 461 3.96 -12.30 -0.59
CA ILE A 461 2.71 -13.05 -0.58
C ILE A 461 1.54 -12.07 -0.66
N ASN A 462 0.61 -12.33 -1.58
CA ASN A 462 -0.64 -11.60 -1.71
C ASN A 462 -1.70 -12.16 -0.75
N CYS A 463 -2.21 -11.32 0.14
CA CYS A 463 -3.29 -11.63 1.09
C CYS A 463 -4.63 -11.00 0.66
N GLY A 464 -4.79 -10.60 -0.59
CA GLY A 464 -5.98 -9.91 -1.11
C GLY A 464 -7.19 -10.83 -1.40
N TYR A 465 -7.11 -12.11 -1.06
CA TYR A 465 -8.17 -13.11 -1.29
C TYR A 465 -8.76 -13.59 0.03
N PRO A 466 -10.08 -13.84 0.10
CA PRO A 466 -10.70 -14.44 1.27
C PRO A 466 -10.04 -15.76 1.64
N TRP A 467 -9.71 -15.91 2.94
CA TRP A 467 -9.11 -17.13 3.46
C TRP A 467 -10.02 -18.33 3.24
N ASN A 468 -9.46 -19.42 2.72
CA ASN A 468 -10.16 -20.67 2.49
C ASN A 468 -9.19 -21.86 2.53
N SER A 469 -9.73 -23.09 2.51
CA SER A 469 -8.95 -24.33 2.59
C SER A 469 -7.98 -24.53 1.40
N ARG A 470 -8.22 -23.89 0.25
CA ARG A 470 -7.29 -23.95 -0.91
C ARG A 470 -6.04 -23.11 -0.62
N ILE A 471 -6.22 -21.90 -0.06
CA ILE A 471 -5.11 -21.03 0.34
C ILE A 471 -4.34 -21.66 1.49
N GLU A 472 -5.03 -22.18 2.52
CA GLU A 472 -4.42 -22.83 3.67
C GLU A 472 -3.50 -23.99 3.25
N ARG A 473 -4.01 -24.90 2.40
CA ARG A 473 -3.19 -25.99 1.84
C ARG A 473 -2.02 -25.50 1.01
N ALA A 474 -2.22 -24.45 0.22
CA ALA A 474 -1.15 -23.87 -0.60
C ALA A 474 0.00 -23.32 0.27
N VAL A 475 -0.31 -22.64 1.38
CA VAL A 475 0.69 -22.14 2.33
C VAL A 475 1.45 -23.30 2.99
N GLY A 476 0.76 -24.39 3.37
CA GLY A 476 1.39 -25.60 3.89
C GLY A 476 2.34 -26.24 2.88
N VAL A 477 1.94 -26.38 1.61
CA VAL A 477 2.79 -26.89 0.52
C VAL A 477 4.00 -25.96 0.32
N LEU A 478 3.78 -24.66 0.28
CA LEU A 478 4.86 -23.67 0.14
C LEU A 478 5.86 -23.77 1.30
N GLY A 479 5.38 -23.92 2.53
CA GLY A 479 6.24 -24.14 3.71
C GLY A 479 7.11 -25.38 3.58
N HIS A 480 6.55 -26.51 3.08
CA HIS A 480 7.32 -27.71 2.82
C HIS A 480 8.40 -27.49 1.75
N LEU A 481 8.08 -26.76 0.66
CA LEU A 481 9.07 -26.42 -0.37
C LEU A 481 10.20 -25.57 0.20
N VAL A 482 9.89 -24.59 1.06
CA VAL A 482 10.89 -23.77 1.76
C VAL A 482 11.77 -24.63 2.67
N GLN A 483 11.18 -25.53 3.47
CA GLN A 483 11.92 -26.46 4.33
C GLN A 483 12.89 -27.34 3.53
N LYS A 484 12.45 -27.84 2.37
CA LYS A 484 13.29 -28.66 1.48
C LYS A 484 14.43 -27.85 0.86
N ALA A 485 14.18 -26.60 0.48
CA ALA A 485 15.17 -25.71 -0.13
C ALA A 485 16.16 -25.13 0.90
N ALA A 486 15.83 -25.15 2.19
CA ALA A 486 16.69 -24.67 3.27
C ALA A 486 17.73 -25.70 3.74
N LYS A 487 17.54 -27.00 3.40
CA LYS A 487 18.48 -28.09 3.66
C LYS A 487 19.58 -28.13 2.63
#